data_91731f97a5ddbfd7e7961367bc8d8023
#
_entry.id   91731f97a5ddbfd7e7961367bc8d8023
#
_cell.length_a   1.000
_cell.length_b   1.000
_cell.length_c   1.000
_cell.angle_alpha   90.00
_cell.angle_beta   90.00
_cell.angle_gamma   90.00
#
_symmetry.space_group_name_H-M   'P 1'
#
loop_
_entity.id
_entity.type
_entity.pdbx_description
1 polymer ?
#
loop_
_entity_poly.entity_id
_entity_poly.type
_entity_poly.pdbx_seq_one_letter_code
_entity_poly.pdbx_strand_id
1 'polypeptide(L)'
;MTWQGERWKDRPFRAWLIRVAVFVVPIVAGIAAATITARLLPAANGFAQTVAWWALVLGASFVAMWIIDRLARKLLPLAALMRMSLVFPNKAPSRFGVTLKSYSSKRIQADVEKARAEGIDDDPTRAAEYVLTLIASMGHHDRLTRGHAERTRAYTDLLAEELGLPQEDQDRLRWGALLHDIGKLGVPAEILNSDTGLTEEDWEAVRHHPRDGFELTRPIHAFLGPWALTILHHHERYDGTGYPLGLSGDNISYGARIVAVGDAYDAMTAFRTYQAPLSPATAKAELADGAGTQFDPAVVRAFLALSMRPLRRIAGPLVLLGQLPFVTGL
;
A
#
# COMPACT_ATOMS: atom_id res chain seq x y z
N MET A 1 -31.39 -1.98 2.70
CA MET A 1 -31.22 -1.44 1.33
C MET A 1 -30.06 -2.17 0.67
N THR A 2 -30.31 -3.03 -0.30
CA THR A 2 -29.23 -3.68 -1.07
C THR A 2 -28.59 -2.65 -1.98
N TRP A 3 -27.35 -2.33 -1.71
CA TRP A 3 -26.57 -1.41 -2.53
C TRP A 3 -26.37 -1.96 -3.95
N GLN A 4 -26.85 -1.26 -4.98
CA GLN A 4 -26.69 -1.60 -6.38
C GLN A 4 -25.49 -0.87 -7.03
N GLY A 5 -24.46 -0.57 -6.23
CA GLY A 5 -23.26 0.10 -6.73
C GLY A 5 -22.44 -0.75 -7.70
N GLU A 6 -21.70 -0.11 -8.60
CA GLU A 6 -20.75 -0.80 -9.47
C GLU A 6 -19.60 -1.39 -8.66
N ARG A 7 -19.09 -2.55 -9.11
CA ARG A 7 -17.99 -3.25 -8.42
C ARG A 7 -16.77 -3.35 -9.33
N TRP A 8 -15.60 -3.00 -8.80
CA TRP A 8 -14.34 -3.48 -9.37
C TRP A 8 -14.16 -4.96 -8.99
N LYS A 9 -14.04 -5.80 -10.02
CA LYS A 9 -13.56 -7.18 -9.83
C LYS A 9 -12.04 -7.18 -9.90
N ASP A 10 -11.38 -7.98 -9.06
CA ASP A 10 -9.95 -8.18 -9.14
C ASP A 10 -9.53 -8.78 -10.50
N ARG A 11 -8.36 -8.41 -10.96
CA ARG A 11 -7.78 -8.86 -12.23
C ARG A 11 -6.30 -9.23 -12.02
N PRO A 12 -6.01 -10.28 -11.22
CA PRO A 12 -4.67 -10.61 -10.77
C PRO A 12 -3.72 -10.89 -11.94
N PHE A 13 -4.19 -11.53 -13.01
CA PHE A 13 -3.39 -11.78 -14.21
C PHE A 13 -2.97 -10.48 -14.91
N ARG A 14 -3.88 -9.50 -15.04
CA ARG A 14 -3.55 -8.19 -15.62
C ARG A 14 -2.58 -7.41 -14.75
N ALA A 15 -2.75 -7.46 -13.44
CA ALA A 15 -1.82 -6.86 -12.49
C ALA A 15 -0.42 -7.48 -12.61
N TRP A 16 -0.32 -8.80 -12.75
CA TRP A 16 0.93 -9.51 -12.96
C TRP A 16 1.58 -9.10 -14.28
N LEU A 17 0.82 -9.05 -15.40
CA LEU A 17 1.33 -8.60 -16.70
C LEU A 17 1.92 -7.19 -16.63
N ILE A 18 1.24 -6.25 -15.95
CA ILE A 18 1.75 -4.88 -15.78
C ILE A 18 3.08 -4.89 -14.99
N ARG A 19 3.18 -5.67 -13.91
CA ARG A 19 4.42 -5.78 -13.12
C ARG A 19 5.56 -6.38 -13.94
N VAL A 20 5.29 -7.43 -14.69
CA VAL A 20 6.27 -8.04 -15.60
C VAL A 20 6.70 -7.05 -16.68
N ALA A 21 5.75 -6.34 -17.29
CA ALA A 21 6.07 -5.33 -18.31
C ALA A 21 6.93 -4.20 -17.74
N VAL A 22 6.61 -3.70 -16.55
CA VAL A 22 7.42 -2.66 -15.86
C VAL A 22 8.86 -3.11 -15.63
N PHE A 23 9.09 -4.40 -15.41
CA PHE A 23 10.44 -4.94 -15.22
C PHE A 23 11.15 -5.26 -16.55
N VAL A 24 10.45 -5.90 -17.50
CA VAL A 24 11.06 -6.43 -18.74
C VAL A 24 11.27 -5.34 -19.79
N VAL A 25 10.30 -4.41 -19.96
CA VAL A 25 10.37 -3.40 -21.02
C VAL A 25 11.60 -2.49 -20.93
N PRO A 26 12.03 -2.00 -19.74
CA PRO A 26 13.28 -1.24 -19.63
C PRO A 26 14.50 -2.02 -20.09
N ILE A 27 14.60 -3.31 -19.74
CA ILE A 27 15.72 -4.17 -20.13
C ILE A 27 15.75 -4.35 -21.65
N VAL A 28 14.61 -4.65 -22.26
CA VAL A 28 14.49 -4.78 -23.73
C VAL A 28 14.85 -3.47 -24.42
N ALA A 29 14.41 -2.32 -23.89
CA ALA A 29 14.76 -1.01 -24.43
C ALA A 29 16.27 -0.72 -24.33
N GLY A 30 16.91 -1.10 -23.23
CA GLY A 30 18.37 -0.99 -23.07
C GLY A 30 19.14 -1.83 -24.08
N ILE A 31 18.73 -3.09 -24.27
CA ILE A 31 19.34 -4.00 -25.28
C ILE A 31 19.13 -3.44 -26.69
N ALA A 32 17.93 -2.97 -27.03
CA ALA A 32 17.64 -2.37 -28.31
C ALA A 32 18.51 -1.13 -28.58
N ALA A 33 18.61 -0.23 -27.58
CA ALA A 33 19.46 0.96 -27.69
C ALA A 33 20.92 0.60 -27.88
N ALA A 34 21.46 -0.37 -27.15
CA ALA A 34 22.82 -0.87 -27.32
C ALA A 34 23.04 -1.40 -28.75
N THR A 35 22.11 -2.23 -29.24
CA THR A 35 22.21 -2.83 -30.58
C THR A 35 22.14 -1.77 -31.69
N ILE A 36 21.23 -0.81 -31.56
CA ILE A 36 21.10 0.29 -32.52
C ILE A 36 22.36 1.14 -32.52
N THR A 37 22.84 1.56 -31.34
CA THR A 37 24.08 2.37 -31.21
C THR A 37 25.28 1.63 -31.79
N ALA A 38 25.44 0.34 -31.50
CA ALA A 38 26.53 -0.47 -32.03
C ALA A 38 26.52 -0.59 -33.56
N ARG A 39 25.33 -0.59 -34.19
CA ARG A 39 25.20 -0.61 -35.66
C ARG A 39 25.45 0.73 -36.32
N LEU A 40 25.19 1.84 -35.62
CA LEU A 40 25.37 3.19 -36.15
C LEU A 40 26.80 3.71 -35.99
N LEU A 41 27.56 3.19 -35.03
CA LEU A 41 28.93 3.60 -34.80
C LEU A 41 29.90 2.88 -35.79
N PRO A 42 30.90 3.59 -36.32
CA PRO A 42 31.94 2.97 -37.10
C PRO A 42 32.77 1.97 -36.30
N ALA A 43 33.38 0.99 -36.98
CA ALA A 43 34.25 0.02 -36.32
C ALA A 43 35.41 0.74 -35.62
N ALA A 44 35.71 0.37 -34.39
CA ALA A 44 36.80 0.98 -33.62
C ALA A 44 38.15 0.40 -34.08
N ASN A 45 39.10 1.29 -34.35
CA ASN A 45 40.45 0.94 -34.73
C ASN A 45 41.42 1.37 -33.61
N GLY A 46 41.80 0.45 -32.74
CA GLY A 46 42.69 0.70 -31.62
C GLY A 46 42.02 0.87 -30.26
N PHE A 47 42.82 0.74 -29.19
CA PHE A 47 42.34 0.63 -27.80
C PHE A 47 41.45 1.81 -27.37
N ALA A 48 41.91 3.05 -27.57
CA ALA A 48 41.16 4.25 -27.15
C ALA A 48 39.80 4.37 -27.84
N GLN A 49 39.73 4.07 -29.15
CA GLN A 49 38.46 4.08 -29.90
C GLN A 49 37.52 2.93 -29.44
N THR A 50 38.07 1.78 -29.12
CA THR A 50 37.26 0.64 -28.56
C THR A 50 36.65 1.00 -27.22
N VAL A 51 37.44 1.65 -26.33
CA VAL A 51 36.93 2.12 -25.05
C VAL A 51 35.83 3.17 -25.25
N ALA A 52 36.05 4.16 -26.11
CA ALA A 52 35.05 5.18 -26.42
C ALA A 52 33.77 4.56 -27.04
N TRP A 53 33.92 3.61 -27.94
CA TRP A 53 32.80 2.88 -28.57
C TRP A 53 31.95 2.15 -27.55
N TRP A 54 32.55 1.38 -26.62
CA TRP A 54 31.86 0.71 -25.55
C TRP A 54 31.20 1.69 -24.58
N ALA A 55 31.85 2.80 -24.26
CA ALA A 55 31.28 3.84 -23.40
C ALA A 55 29.99 4.43 -24.00
N LEU A 56 29.98 4.69 -25.31
CA LEU A 56 28.78 5.18 -26.02
C LEU A 56 27.64 4.13 -26.05
N VAL A 57 27.97 2.88 -26.38
CA VAL A 57 26.97 1.80 -26.45
C VAL A 57 26.35 1.55 -25.08
N LEU A 58 27.15 1.42 -24.00
CA LEU A 58 26.68 1.21 -22.65
C LEU A 58 25.95 2.44 -22.10
N GLY A 59 26.44 3.63 -22.40
CA GLY A 59 25.83 4.91 -22.02
C GLY A 59 24.41 5.03 -22.64
N ALA A 60 24.29 4.78 -23.94
CA ALA A 60 22.98 4.80 -24.62
C ALA A 60 22.02 3.76 -24.07
N SER A 61 22.50 2.53 -23.80
CA SER A 61 21.74 1.47 -23.16
C SER A 61 21.22 1.89 -21.79
N PHE A 62 22.10 2.41 -20.94
CA PHE A 62 21.74 2.86 -19.58
C PHE A 62 20.72 4.00 -19.61
N VAL A 63 20.92 5.01 -20.47
CA VAL A 63 20.00 6.15 -20.59
C VAL A 63 18.62 5.68 -21.06
N ALA A 64 18.57 4.81 -22.09
CA ALA A 64 17.30 4.27 -22.58
C ALA A 64 16.59 3.44 -21.51
N MET A 65 17.30 2.56 -20.82
CA MET A 65 16.77 1.76 -19.73
C MET A 65 16.25 2.64 -18.59
N TRP A 66 17.01 3.67 -18.19
CA TRP A 66 16.61 4.61 -17.12
C TRP A 66 15.34 5.40 -17.47
N ILE A 67 15.26 5.93 -18.70
CA ILE A 67 14.08 6.69 -19.16
C ILE A 67 12.85 5.78 -19.16
N ILE A 68 12.95 4.59 -19.76
CA ILE A 68 11.84 3.66 -19.87
C ILE A 68 11.43 3.10 -18.50
N ASP A 69 12.38 2.80 -17.61
CA ASP A 69 12.08 2.39 -16.23
C ASP A 69 11.30 3.47 -15.48
N ARG A 70 11.74 4.74 -15.59
CA ARG A 70 11.06 5.87 -14.96
C ARG A 70 9.61 6.04 -15.48
N LEU A 71 9.36 5.82 -16.75
CA LEU A 71 8.02 5.87 -17.35
C LEU A 71 7.19 4.66 -16.95
N ALA A 72 7.76 3.47 -17.00
CA ALA A 72 7.08 2.21 -16.69
C ALA A 72 6.63 2.16 -15.22
N ARG A 73 7.43 2.66 -14.29
CA ARG A 73 7.08 2.73 -12.85
C ARG A 73 5.81 3.54 -12.57
N LYS A 74 5.43 4.47 -13.46
CA LYS A 74 4.15 5.20 -13.34
C LYS A 74 2.92 4.28 -13.48
N LEU A 75 3.09 3.07 -14.01
CA LEU A 75 2.03 2.06 -14.12
C LEU A 75 1.90 1.16 -12.88
N LEU A 76 2.81 1.22 -11.92
CA LEU A 76 2.74 0.41 -10.70
C LEU A 76 1.46 0.63 -9.89
N PRO A 77 0.95 1.86 -9.71
CA PRO A 77 -0.35 2.08 -9.05
C PRO A 77 -1.50 1.38 -9.79
N LEU A 78 -1.47 1.33 -11.14
CA LEU A 78 -2.47 0.58 -11.90
C LEU A 78 -2.42 -0.92 -11.59
N ALA A 79 -1.23 -1.49 -11.44
CA ALA A 79 -1.09 -2.90 -11.05
C ALA A 79 -1.68 -3.19 -9.66
N ALA A 80 -1.51 -2.27 -8.71
CA ALA A 80 -2.13 -2.35 -7.39
C ALA A 80 -3.67 -2.28 -7.49
N LEU A 81 -4.20 -1.26 -8.19
CA LEU A 81 -5.64 -1.10 -8.40
C LEU A 81 -6.28 -2.28 -9.16
N MET A 82 -5.54 -2.97 -10.04
CA MET A 82 -6.03 -4.16 -10.74
C MET A 82 -6.23 -5.38 -9.80
N ARG A 83 -5.57 -5.43 -8.66
CA ARG A 83 -5.76 -6.48 -7.64
C ARG A 83 -6.88 -6.18 -6.65
N MET A 84 -7.46 -4.99 -6.71
CA MET A 84 -8.51 -4.59 -5.77
C MET A 84 -9.89 -5.02 -6.27
N SER A 85 -10.69 -5.58 -5.34
CA SER A 85 -12.11 -5.74 -5.47
C SER A 85 -12.77 -4.72 -4.54
N LEU A 86 -13.45 -3.72 -5.09
CA LEU A 86 -14.10 -2.65 -4.36
C LEU A 86 -15.50 -2.41 -4.89
N VAL A 87 -16.44 -2.12 -3.99
CA VAL A 87 -17.79 -1.67 -4.32
C VAL A 87 -17.84 -0.16 -4.21
N PHE A 88 -18.53 0.49 -5.12
CA PHE A 88 -18.67 1.94 -5.16
C PHE A 88 -20.10 2.36 -4.89
N PRO A 89 -20.31 3.56 -4.32
CA PRO A 89 -21.66 4.06 -4.04
C PRO A 89 -22.54 4.13 -5.29
N ASN A 90 -21.99 4.55 -6.41
CA ASN A 90 -22.67 4.67 -7.70
C ASN A 90 -21.85 4.02 -8.81
N LYS A 91 -21.15 4.82 -9.59
CA LYS A 91 -20.30 4.38 -10.70
C LYS A 91 -18.86 4.17 -10.27
N ALA A 92 -18.29 3.05 -10.70
CA ALA A 92 -16.88 2.76 -10.45
C ALA A 92 -15.98 3.62 -11.35
N PRO A 93 -15.00 4.37 -10.79
CA PRO A 93 -14.09 5.17 -11.60
C PRO A 93 -13.18 4.29 -12.46
N SER A 94 -12.64 4.86 -13.55
CA SER A 94 -11.65 4.16 -14.36
C SER A 94 -10.34 3.98 -13.61
N ARG A 95 -9.87 2.73 -13.42
CA ARG A 95 -8.57 2.44 -12.78
C ARG A 95 -7.41 3.15 -13.45
N PHE A 96 -7.45 3.25 -14.77
CA PHE A 96 -6.45 3.97 -15.56
C PHE A 96 -6.54 5.47 -15.31
N GLY A 97 -7.76 6.04 -15.26
CA GLY A 97 -7.99 7.46 -14.94
C GLY A 97 -7.45 7.82 -13.55
N VAL A 98 -7.73 7.00 -12.53
CA VAL A 98 -7.19 7.15 -11.17
C VAL A 98 -5.65 7.13 -11.19
N THR A 99 -5.05 6.17 -11.93
CA THR A 99 -3.58 6.08 -12.05
C THR A 99 -2.97 7.31 -12.71
N LEU A 100 -3.58 7.84 -13.77
CA LEU A 100 -3.08 9.03 -14.45
C LEU A 100 -3.19 10.30 -13.60
N LYS A 101 -4.16 10.33 -12.70
CA LYS A 101 -4.35 11.44 -11.73
C LYS A 101 -3.46 11.31 -10.50
N SER A 102 -2.77 10.18 -10.29
CA SER A 102 -1.84 10.02 -9.16
C SER A 102 -0.62 10.91 -9.32
N TYR A 103 -0.25 11.64 -8.26
CA TYR A 103 0.64 12.79 -8.29
C TYR A 103 2.00 12.55 -7.65
N SER A 104 2.93 13.51 -7.83
CA SER A 104 4.17 13.63 -7.05
C SER A 104 3.87 14.15 -5.63
N SER A 105 4.71 13.80 -4.65
CA SER A 105 4.54 14.14 -3.22
C SER A 105 4.18 15.62 -2.95
N LYS A 106 4.83 16.57 -3.65
CA LYS A 106 4.57 18.03 -3.45
C LYS A 106 3.15 18.46 -3.83
N ARG A 107 2.58 17.85 -4.87
CA ARG A 107 1.22 18.17 -5.31
C ARG A 107 0.17 17.52 -4.41
N ILE A 108 0.48 16.35 -3.84
CA ILE A 108 -0.40 15.65 -2.90
C ILE A 108 -0.63 16.49 -1.65
N GLN A 109 0.44 17.05 -1.05
CA GLN A 109 0.31 17.90 0.14
C GLN A 109 -0.59 19.11 -0.12
N ALA A 110 -0.38 19.80 -1.24
CA ALA A 110 -1.23 20.93 -1.63
C ALA A 110 -2.70 20.53 -1.85
N ASP A 111 -2.95 19.36 -2.47
CA ASP A 111 -4.30 18.85 -2.69
C ASP A 111 -4.95 18.39 -1.38
N VAL A 112 -4.19 17.80 -0.45
CA VAL A 112 -4.67 17.45 0.91
C VAL A 112 -5.00 18.69 1.73
N GLU A 113 -4.14 19.72 1.72
CA GLU A 113 -4.40 20.99 2.40
C GLU A 113 -5.65 21.68 1.83
N LYS A 114 -5.78 21.67 0.51
CA LYS A 114 -6.98 22.17 -0.16
C LYS A 114 -8.24 21.40 0.24
N ALA A 115 -8.17 20.07 0.26
CA ALA A 115 -9.29 19.22 0.69
C ALA A 115 -9.66 19.43 2.16
N ARG A 116 -8.68 19.74 3.04
CA ARG A 116 -8.93 20.13 4.43
C ARG A 116 -9.60 21.49 4.55
N ALA A 117 -9.22 22.45 3.71
CA ALA A 117 -9.76 23.82 3.75
C ALA A 117 -11.13 23.96 3.09
N GLU A 118 -11.33 23.33 1.95
CA GLU A 118 -12.50 23.48 1.09
C GLU A 118 -13.48 22.31 1.18
N GLY A 119 -13.08 21.18 1.80
CA GLY A 119 -13.78 19.91 1.77
C GLY A 119 -13.54 19.15 0.45
N ILE A 120 -13.90 17.87 0.47
CA ILE A 120 -13.98 17.03 -0.75
C ILE A 120 -15.41 17.13 -1.26
N ASP A 121 -15.58 17.05 -2.59
CA ASP A 121 -16.88 17.07 -3.28
C ASP A 121 -17.90 16.15 -2.57
N ASP A 122 -19.10 16.64 -2.31
CA ASP A 122 -20.18 15.91 -1.63
C ASP A 122 -20.76 14.77 -2.49
N ASP A 123 -20.39 14.66 -3.79
CA ASP A 123 -20.72 13.51 -4.62
C ASP A 123 -19.88 12.30 -4.18
N PRO A 124 -20.49 11.23 -3.63
CA PRO A 124 -19.76 10.07 -3.12
C PRO A 124 -18.87 9.37 -4.17
N THR A 125 -19.23 9.46 -5.46
CA THR A 125 -18.46 8.88 -6.56
C THR A 125 -17.18 9.65 -6.80
N ARG A 126 -17.25 10.98 -6.83
CA ARG A 126 -16.10 11.87 -6.99
C ARG A 126 -15.18 11.79 -5.76
N ALA A 127 -15.77 11.74 -4.58
CA ALA A 127 -15.04 11.55 -3.34
C ALA A 127 -14.28 10.21 -3.33
N ALA A 128 -14.90 9.11 -3.73
CA ALA A 128 -14.26 7.80 -3.85
C ALA A 128 -13.13 7.83 -4.90
N GLU A 129 -13.32 8.48 -6.05
CA GLU A 129 -12.27 8.64 -7.07
C GLU A 129 -11.09 9.44 -6.53
N TYR A 130 -11.36 10.54 -5.82
CA TYR A 130 -10.33 11.37 -5.20
C TYR A 130 -9.52 10.60 -4.16
N VAL A 131 -10.19 9.92 -3.24
CA VAL A 131 -9.56 9.11 -2.20
C VAL A 131 -8.70 7.99 -2.81
N LEU A 132 -9.17 7.32 -3.87
CA LEU A 132 -8.37 6.33 -4.59
C LEU A 132 -7.14 6.93 -5.27
N THR A 133 -7.24 8.18 -5.75
CA THR A 133 -6.09 8.92 -6.30
C THR A 133 -5.05 9.20 -5.21
N LEU A 134 -5.48 9.56 -4.01
CA LEU A 134 -4.61 9.73 -2.84
C LEU A 134 -3.91 8.43 -2.46
N ILE A 135 -4.64 7.29 -2.39
CA ILE A 135 -4.06 5.97 -2.12
C ILE A 135 -3.01 5.60 -3.17
N ALA A 136 -3.32 5.78 -4.44
CA ALA A 136 -2.38 5.50 -5.52
C ALA A 136 -1.09 6.34 -5.41
N SER A 137 -1.19 7.50 -4.77
CA SER A 137 -0.08 8.43 -4.55
C SER A 137 0.71 8.17 -3.26
N MET A 138 0.12 7.50 -2.26
CA MET A 138 0.78 7.21 -0.98
C MET A 138 2.12 6.48 -1.15
N GLY A 139 2.22 5.54 -2.08
CA GLY A 139 3.46 4.81 -2.34
C GLY A 139 4.63 5.67 -2.85
N HIS A 140 4.38 6.94 -3.21
CA HIS A 140 5.42 7.94 -3.52
C HIS A 140 5.76 8.81 -2.32
N HIS A 141 4.82 8.97 -1.39
CA HIS A 141 4.95 9.81 -0.20
C HIS A 141 5.63 9.05 0.94
N ASP A 142 5.19 7.84 1.21
CA ASP A 142 5.74 6.94 2.21
C ASP A 142 6.28 5.66 1.54
N ARG A 143 7.60 5.45 1.62
CA ARG A 143 8.25 4.28 1.02
C ARG A 143 7.90 2.99 1.75
N LEU A 144 7.61 3.07 3.05
CA LEU A 144 7.29 1.92 3.90
C LEU A 144 5.87 1.40 3.65
N THR A 145 4.93 2.28 3.28
CA THR A 145 3.54 1.89 2.99
C THR A 145 3.35 1.34 1.58
N ARG A 146 4.41 1.26 0.76
CA ARG A 146 4.31 0.71 -0.59
C ARG A 146 3.85 -0.75 -0.58
N GLY A 147 2.59 -0.96 -0.99
CA GLY A 147 1.92 -2.26 -0.99
C GLY A 147 1.42 -2.74 0.38
N HIS A 148 1.72 -2.01 1.46
CA HIS A 148 1.25 -2.29 2.80
C HIS A 148 -0.28 -2.26 2.88
N ALA A 149 -0.92 -1.16 2.54
CA ALA A 149 -2.38 -1.04 2.55
C ALA A 149 -3.09 -2.14 1.73
N GLU A 150 -2.50 -2.58 0.59
CA GLU A 150 -3.02 -3.69 -0.21
C GLU A 150 -2.91 -5.03 0.54
N ARG A 151 -1.79 -5.28 1.24
CA ARG A 151 -1.59 -6.52 2.02
C ARG A 151 -2.43 -6.53 3.29
N THR A 152 -2.45 -5.44 4.05
CA THR A 152 -3.31 -5.29 5.24
C THR A 152 -4.77 -5.53 4.88
N ARG A 153 -5.27 -4.92 3.79
CA ARG A 153 -6.60 -5.19 3.27
C ARG A 153 -6.81 -6.68 2.94
N ALA A 154 -5.83 -7.33 2.32
CA ALA A 154 -5.96 -8.74 1.96
C ALA A 154 -5.98 -9.67 3.19
N TYR A 155 -5.21 -9.36 4.24
CA TYR A 155 -5.31 -10.06 5.54
C TYR A 155 -6.65 -9.79 6.22
N THR A 156 -7.14 -8.56 6.15
CA THR A 156 -8.46 -8.17 6.66
C THR A 156 -9.58 -8.91 5.94
N ASP A 157 -9.49 -9.12 4.62
CA ASP A 157 -10.45 -9.91 3.85
C ASP A 157 -10.53 -11.36 4.35
N LEU A 158 -9.38 -12.00 4.60
CA LEU A 158 -9.34 -13.36 5.14
C LEU A 158 -9.94 -13.43 6.55
N LEU A 159 -9.67 -12.44 7.39
CA LEU A 159 -10.25 -12.34 8.73
C LEU A 159 -11.75 -12.12 8.69
N ALA A 160 -12.24 -11.24 7.83
CA ALA A 160 -13.66 -10.95 7.69
C ALA A 160 -14.45 -12.19 7.22
N GLU A 161 -13.85 -12.98 6.32
CA GLU A 161 -14.42 -14.26 5.89
C GLU A 161 -14.43 -15.30 7.02
N GLU A 162 -13.32 -15.47 7.75
CA GLU A 162 -13.19 -16.40 8.88
C GLU A 162 -14.14 -16.04 10.03
N LEU A 163 -14.35 -14.73 10.27
CA LEU A 163 -15.28 -14.21 11.28
C LEU A 163 -16.75 -14.27 10.81
N GLY A 164 -17.01 -14.70 9.57
CA GLY A 164 -18.36 -14.86 9.03
C GLY A 164 -19.10 -13.53 8.80
N LEU A 165 -18.40 -12.43 8.54
CA LEU A 165 -19.03 -11.15 8.29
C LEU A 165 -19.92 -11.22 7.02
N PRO A 166 -21.10 -10.58 7.03
CA PRO A 166 -21.91 -10.43 5.82
C PRO A 166 -21.13 -9.77 4.69
N GLN A 167 -21.41 -10.13 3.44
CA GLN A 167 -20.67 -9.61 2.28
C GLN A 167 -20.67 -8.07 2.19
N GLU A 168 -21.76 -7.43 2.58
CA GLU A 168 -21.88 -5.98 2.60
C GLU A 168 -20.91 -5.33 3.60
N ASP A 169 -20.77 -5.93 4.77
CA ASP A 169 -19.83 -5.49 5.80
C ASP A 169 -18.38 -5.73 5.38
N GLN A 170 -18.09 -6.89 4.77
CA GLN A 170 -16.78 -7.14 4.17
C GLN A 170 -16.43 -6.09 3.12
N ASP A 171 -17.36 -5.71 2.25
CA ASP A 171 -17.15 -4.73 1.19
C ASP A 171 -16.82 -3.34 1.76
N ARG A 172 -17.48 -2.95 2.88
CA ARG A 172 -17.20 -1.68 3.58
C ARG A 172 -15.89 -1.73 4.37
N LEU A 173 -15.64 -2.84 5.06
CA LEU A 173 -14.40 -3.05 5.82
C LEU A 173 -13.16 -3.01 4.91
N ARG A 174 -13.25 -3.49 3.67
CA ARG A 174 -12.19 -3.37 2.66
C ARG A 174 -11.76 -1.92 2.43
N TRP A 175 -12.73 -1.01 2.38
CA TRP A 175 -12.44 0.41 2.30
C TRP A 175 -11.76 0.92 3.57
N GLY A 176 -12.27 0.57 4.74
CA GLY A 176 -11.64 0.94 6.02
C GLY A 176 -10.19 0.48 6.11
N ALA A 177 -9.94 -0.79 5.76
CA ALA A 177 -8.59 -1.36 5.74
C ALA A 177 -7.66 -0.72 4.69
N LEU A 178 -8.20 -0.32 3.54
CA LEU A 178 -7.42 0.35 2.50
C LEU A 178 -7.06 1.79 2.89
N LEU A 179 -7.91 2.44 3.67
CA LEU A 179 -7.84 3.85 4.02
C LEU A 179 -7.27 4.13 5.41
N HIS A 180 -7.00 3.09 6.23
CA HIS A 180 -6.62 3.29 7.63
C HIS A 180 -5.48 4.29 7.81
N ASP A 181 -4.51 4.24 6.93
CA ASP A 181 -3.28 5.04 6.94
C ASP A 181 -3.33 6.32 6.06
N ILE A 182 -4.47 6.63 5.43
CA ILE A 182 -4.51 7.72 4.43
C ILE A 182 -4.14 9.08 5.00
N GLY A 183 -4.34 9.28 6.28
CA GLY A 183 -3.96 10.52 6.98
C GLY A 183 -2.46 10.78 7.02
N LYS A 184 -1.61 9.76 6.81
CA LYS A 184 -0.16 9.94 6.68
C LYS A 184 0.24 10.84 5.52
N LEU A 185 -0.65 11.10 4.57
CA LEU A 185 -0.44 12.12 3.54
C LEU A 185 -0.30 13.54 4.11
N GLY A 186 -0.82 13.79 5.31
CA GLY A 186 -0.65 15.05 6.03
C GLY A 186 0.65 15.15 6.82
N VAL A 187 1.39 14.06 6.99
CA VAL A 187 2.68 14.03 7.68
C VAL A 187 3.80 14.32 6.68
N PRO A 188 4.78 15.18 6.98
CA PRO A 188 5.91 15.42 6.09
C PRO A 188 6.63 14.13 5.69
N ALA A 189 6.97 14.00 4.39
CA ALA A 189 7.60 12.79 3.87
C ALA A 189 8.99 12.54 4.49
N GLU A 190 9.66 13.59 4.94
CA GLU A 190 10.95 13.54 5.63
C GLU A 190 10.84 12.83 6.97
N ILE A 191 9.74 13.02 7.71
CA ILE A 191 9.45 12.33 8.97
C ILE A 191 9.15 10.86 8.68
N LEU A 192 8.25 10.58 7.74
CA LEU A 192 7.83 9.19 7.42
C LEU A 192 8.96 8.32 6.85
N ASN A 193 9.94 8.94 6.17
CA ASN A 193 11.06 8.23 5.54
C ASN A 193 12.39 8.49 6.25
N SER A 194 12.36 8.93 7.52
CA SER A 194 13.57 9.14 8.32
C SER A 194 14.31 7.82 8.53
N ASP A 195 15.61 7.82 8.26
CA ASP A 195 16.52 6.70 8.57
C ASP A 195 17.05 6.79 10.02
N THR A 196 16.81 7.92 10.70
CA THR A 196 17.09 8.14 12.11
C THR A 196 15.81 8.00 12.94
N GLY A 197 15.92 7.71 14.23
CA GLY A 197 14.74 7.63 15.08
C GLY A 197 13.92 8.94 15.04
N LEU A 198 12.61 8.83 15.27
CA LEU A 198 11.70 9.98 15.33
C LEU A 198 11.82 10.69 16.68
N THR A 199 11.76 12.02 16.67
CA THR A 199 11.62 12.84 17.91
C THR A 199 10.20 12.71 18.47
N GLU A 200 9.95 13.18 19.69
CA GLU A 200 8.59 13.16 20.26
C GLU A 200 7.62 14.05 19.45
N GLU A 201 8.12 15.17 18.91
CA GLU A 201 7.34 16.04 18.01
C GLU A 201 6.97 15.33 16.70
N ASP A 202 7.92 14.58 16.13
CA ASP A 202 7.64 13.76 14.95
C ASP A 202 6.60 12.68 15.24
N TRP A 203 6.71 12.03 16.40
CA TRP A 203 5.74 11.04 16.86
C TRP A 203 4.36 11.64 17.07
N GLU A 204 4.27 12.86 17.63
CA GLU A 204 3.00 13.55 17.78
C GLU A 204 2.36 13.82 16.41
N ALA A 205 3.14 14.30 15.44
CA ALA A 205 2.67 14.49 14.06
C ALA A 205 2.16 13.17 13.44
N VAL A 206 2.89 12.06 13.64
CA VAL A 206 2.47 10.74 13.14
C VAL A 206 1.20 10.26 13.84
N ARG A 207 1.08 10.41 15.16
CA ARG A 207 -0.11 9.98 15.94
C ARG A 207 -1.40 10.70 15.55
N HIS A 208 -1.32 11.85 14.86
CA HIS A 208 -2.49 12.56 14.35
C HIS A 208 -3.13 11.92 13.12
N HIS A 209 -2.41 11.06 12.36
CA HIS A 209 -2.90 10.55 11.08
C HIS A 209 -4.26 9.78 11.15
N PRO A 210 -4.66 9.08 12.24
CA PRO A 210 -5.99 8.44 12.27
C PRO A 210 -7.12 9.48 12.23
N ARG A 211 -6.96 10.60 12.94
CA ARG A 211 -7.91 11.73 12.91
C ARG A 211 -7.94 12.39 11.55
N ASP A 212 -6.76 12.69 11.00
CA ASP A 212 -6.62 13.30 9.69
C ASP A 212 -7.21 12.43 8.58
N GLY A 213 -6.96 11.12 8.64
CA GLY A 213 -7.52 10.15 7.70
C GLY A 213 -9.04 10.05 7.79
N PHE A 214 -9.59 10.07 9.00
CA PHE A 214 -11.02 10.08 9.23
C PHE A 214 -11.66 11.33 8.63
N GLU A 215 -11.10 12.52 8.84
CA GLU A 215 -11.62 13.76 8.24
C GLU A 215 -11.50 13.76 6.70
N LEU A 216 -10.36 13.33 6.15
CA LEU A 216 -10.16 13.23 4.71
C LEU A 216 -11.18 12.33 4.02
N THR A 217 -11.66 11.30 4.71
CA THR A 217 -12.61 10.32 4.15
C THR A 217 -14.07 10.66 4.44
N ARG A 218 -14.35 11.76 5.12
CA ARG A 218 -15.69 12.19 5.54
C ARG A 218 -16.77 12.09 4.47
N PRO A 219 -16.54 12.51 3.20
CA PRO A 219 -17.58 12.44 2.17
C PRO A 219 -18.05 11.02 1.83
N ILE A 220 -17.27 9.98 2.14
CA ILE A 220 -17.67 8.59 1.93
C ILE A 220 -18.16 7.89 3.21
N HIS A 221 -18.24 8.60 4.35
CA HIS A 221 -18.70 8.00 5.61
C HIS A 221 -20.12 7.48 5.54
N ALA A 222 -21.04 8.17 4.83
CA ALA A 222 -22.41 7.69 4.65
C ALA A 222 -22.45 6.31 3.95
N PHE A 223 -21.50 6.06 3.03
CA PHE A 223 -21.33 4.77 2.37
C PHE A 223 -20.69 3.73 3.30
N LEU A 224 -19.65 4.11 4.03
CA LEU A 224 -18.93 3.21 4.92
C LEU A 224 -19.76 2.82 6.16
N GLY A 225 -20.69 3.69 6.59
CA GLY A 225 -21.42 3.50 7.84
C GLY A 225 -20.49 3.38 9.04
N PRO A 226 -20.74 2.45 9.97
CA PRO A 226 -19.90 2.26 11.16
C PRO A 226 -18.46 1.83 10.84
N TRP A 227 -18.20 1.30 9.63
CA TRP A 227 -16.87 0.88 9.18
C TRP A 227 -15.92 2.05 8.89
N ALA A 228 -16.43 3.29 8.80
CA ALA A 228 -15.59 4.50 8.73
C ALA A 228 -14.72 4.66 9.99
N LEU A 229 -15.22 4.25 11.16
CA LEU A 229 -14.47 4.29 12.42
C LEU A 229 -13.24 3.38 12.43
N THR A 230 -13.12 2.46 11.47
CA THR A 230 -11.90 1.68 11.27
C THR A 230 -10.69 2.59 11.08
N ILE A 231 -10.85 3.68 10.33
CA ILE A 231 -9.80 4.65 10.01
C ILE A 231 -9.36 5.41 11.27
N LEU A 232 -10.30 5.76 12.13
CA LEU A 232 -10.03 6.53 13.34
C LEU A 232 -9.42 5.67 14.46
N HIS A 233 -9.86 4.42 14.60
CA HIS A 233 -9.59 3.58 15.78
C HIS A 233 -8.50 2.52 15.56
N HIS A 234 -7.86 2.40 14.39
CA HIS A 234 -6.96 1.28 14.07
C HIS A 234 -5.68 1.22 14.91
N HIS A 235 -5.34 2.30 15.59
CA HIS A 235 -4.24 2.36 16.57
C HIS A 235 -4.71 2.34 18.02
N GLU A 236 -6.02 2.17 18.27
CA GLU A 236 -6.49 1.86 19.61
C GLU A 236 -6.04 0.46 20.00
N ARG A 237 -5.74 0.29 21.28
CA ARG A 237 -5.33 -0.98 21.87
C ARG A 237 -6.46 -1.54 22.73
N TYR A 238 -6.61 -2.84 22.73
CA TYR A 238 -7.71 -3.50 23.47
C TYR A 238 -7.68 -3.18 24.96
N ASP A 239 -6.48 -2.93 25.53
CA ASP A 239 -6.26 -2.53 26.93
C ASP A 239 -6.52 -1.04 27.21
N GLY A 240 -6.82 -0.21 26.21
CA GLY A 240 -7.09 1.22 26.35
C GLY A 240 -5.84 2.11 26.37
N THR A 241 -4.65 1.57 26.16
CA THR A 241 -3.39 2.33 26.13
C THR A 241 -3.03 2.82 24.73
N GLY A 242 -3.95 2.70 23.76
CA GLY A 242 -3.78 3.14 22.39
C GLY A 242 -4.10 4.61 22.16
N TYR A 243 -4.20 5.00 20.90
CA TYR A 243 -4.51 6.36 20.47
C TYR A 243 -5.45 6.32 19.25
N PRO A 244 -6.16 7.40 18.89
CA PRO A 244 -6.09 8.77 19.42
C PRO A 244 -7.08 9.07 20.56
N LEU A 245 -7.95 8.11 20.96
CA LEU A 245 -9.03 8.35 21.92
C LEU A 245 -8.85 7.58 23.25
N GLY A 246 -7.93 6.58 23.29
CA GLY A 246 -7.73 5.72 24.45
C GLY A 246 -8.92 4.78 24.71
N LEU A 247 -9.58 4.31 23.65
CA LEU A 247 -10.70 3.38 23.75
C LEU A 247 -10.21 1.99 24.13
N SER A 248 -11.02 1.25 24.90
CA SER A 248 -10.73 -0.13 25.31
C SER A 248 -11.84 -1.10 24.96
N GLY A 249 -11.46 -2.35 24.73
CA GLY A 249 -12.39 -3.46 24.51
C GLY A 249 -13.36 -3.19 23.36
N ASP A 250 -14.64 -3.40 23.63
CA ASP A 250 -15.72 -3.27 22.64
C ASP A 250 -16.07 -1.81 22.27
N ASN A 251 -15.52 -0.82 22.98
CA ASN A 251 -15.64 0.59 22.57
C ASN A 251 -14.82 0.89 21.30
N ILE A 252 -13.81 0.07 21.00
CA ILE A 252 -13.07 0.14 19.74
C ILE A 252 -13.97 -0.44 18.64
N SER A 253 -14.12 0.28 17.51
CA SER A 253 -14.92 -0.22 16.38
C SER A 253 -14.44 -1.60 15.94
N TYR A 254 -15.38 -2.50 15.62
CA TYR A 254 -15.03 -3.87 15.26
C TYR A 254 -14.10 -3.96 14.04
N GLY A 255 -14.31 -3.09 13.05
CA GLY A 255 -13.42 -3.01 11.89
C GLY A 255 -11.98 -2.63 12.26
N ALA A 256 -11.79 -1.73 13.22
CA ALA A 256 -10.47 -1.36 13.69
C ALA A 256 -9.78 -2.51 14.42
N ARG A 257 -10.52 -3.25 15.26
CA ARG A 257 -9.98 -4.45 15.93
C ARG A 257 -9.51 -5.51 14.93
N ILE A 258 -10.25 -5.68 13.82
CA ILE A 258 -9.87 -6.61 12.73
C ILE A 258 -8.65 -6.09 11.97
N VAL A 259 -8.64 -4.81 11.59
CA VAL A 259 -7.54 -4.21 10.82
C VAL A 259 -6.27 -4.20 11.63
N ALA A 260 -6.31 -3.89 12.93
CA ALA A 260 -5.14 -3.86 13.81
C ALA A 260 -4.35 -5.19 13.81
N VAL A 261 -5.04 -6.34 13.77
CA VAL A 261 -4.38 -7.66 13.69
C VAL A 261 -3.74 -7.88 12.32
N GLY A 262 -4.43 -7.55 11.23
CA GLY A 262 -3.91 -7.68 9.87
C GLY A 262 -2.72 -6.75 9.60
N ASP A 263 -2.80 -5.53 10.13
CA ASP A 263 -1.75 -4.51 10.05
C ASP A 263 -0.49 -4.93 10.81
N ALA A 264 -0.63 -5.37 12.06
CA ALA A 264 0.48 -5.86 12.87
C ALA A 264 1.14 -7.08 12.22
N TYR A 265 0.38 -8.00 11.65
CA TYR A 265 0.94 -9.14 10.94
C TYR A 265 1.73 -8.72 9.70
N ASP A 266 1.22 -7.77 8.91
CA ASP A 266 1.96 -7.21 7.77
C ASP A 266 3.23 -6.52 8.24
N ALA A 267 3.15 -5.71 9.29
CA ALA A 267 4.29 -4.99 9.85
C ALA A 267 5.42 -5.94 10.28
N MET A 268 5.08 -7.09 10.87
CA MET A 268 6.03 -8.10 11.32
C MET A 268 6.62 -8.94 10.18
N THR A 269 5.84 -9.22 9.14
CA THR A 269 6.23 -10.17 8.08
C THR A 269 6.68 -9.52 6.78
N ALA A 270 6.46 -8.21 6.59
CA ALA A 270 6.94 -7.47 5.42
C ALA A 270 8.42 -7.10 5.57
N PHE A 271 9.13 -7.08 4.44
CA PHE A 271 10.51 -6.60 4.39
C PHE A 271 10.55 -5.09 4.66
N ARG A 272 11.33 -4.67 5.64
CA ARG A 272 11.63 -3.26 5.97
C ARG A 272 13.14 -3.05 5.97
N THR A 273 13.60 -1.87 5.57
CA THR A 273 15.02 -1.55 5.42
C THR A 273 15.83 -1.68 6.71
N TYR A 274 15.17 -1.55 7.86
CA TYR A 274 15.79 -1.54 9.19
C TYR A 274 15.47 -2.78 10.04
N GLN A 275 14.66 -3.73 9.54
CA GLN A 275 14.28 -4.93 10.29
C GLN A 275 14.05 -6.12 9.37
N ALA A 276 14.69 -7.25 9.67
CA ALA A 276 14.40 -8.49 8.98
C ALA A 276 12.98 -8.97 9.28
N PRO A 277 12.23 -9.48 8.27
CA PRO A 277 10.88 -9.97 8.47
C PRO A 277 10.87 -11.17 9.41
N LEU A 278 9.91 -11.20 10.33
CA LEU A 278 9.67 -12.37 11.18
C LEU A 278 9.12 -13.53 10.35
N SER A 279 9.41 -14.75 10.83
CA SER A 279 8.75 -15.91 10.25
C SER A 279 7.23 -15.84 10.50
N PRO A 280 6.39 -16.39 9.61
CA PRO A 280 4.94 -16.43 9.83
C PRO A 280 4.54 -17.12 11.15
N ALA A 281 5.33 -18.09 11.63
CA ALA A 281 5.08 -18.76 12.90
C ALA A 281 5.38 -17.83 14.08
N THR A 282 6.51 -17.12 14.04
CA THR A 282 6.89 -16.13 15.06
C THR A 282 5.87 -14.99 15.11
N ALA A 283 5.46 -14.45 13.95
CA ALA A 283 4.47 -13.40 13.90
C ALA A 283 3.09 -13.84 14.47
N LYS A 284 2.68 -15.09 14.25
CA LYS A 284 1.49 -15.64 14.89
C LYS A 284 1.62 -15.78 16.41
N ALA A 285 2.82 -16.13 16.91
CA ALA A 285 3.10 -16.17 18.35
C ALA A 285 3.01 -14.79 18.99
N GLU A 286 3.61 -13.76 18.36
CA GLU A 286 3.50 -12.36 18.81
C GLU A 286 2.05 -11.86 18.86
N LEU A 287 1.21 -12.22 17.86
CA LEU A 287 -0.22 -11.89 17.91
C LEU A 287 -0.94 -12.60 19.07
N ALA A 288 -0.59 -13.85 19.34
CA ALA A 288 -1.16 -14.61 20.46
C ALA A 288 -0.79 -14.00 21.80
N ASP A 289 0.45 -13.57 21.98
CA ASP A 289 0.95 -12.93 23.20
C ASP A 289 0.30 -11.55 23.43
N GLY A 290 -0.02 -10.83 22.33
CA GLY A 290 -0.72 -9.56 22.39
C GLY A 290 -2.23 -9.64 22.60
N ALA A 291 -2.82 -10.85 22.63
CA ALA A 291 -4.26 -11.03 22.80
C ALA A 291 -4.75 -10.58 24.18
N GLY A 292 -5.77 -9.73 24.22
CA GLY A 292 -6.32 -9.16 25.46
C GLY A 292 -5.60 -7.90 25.94
N THR A 293 -4.46 -7.56 25.35
CA THR A 293 -3.71 -6.31 25.60
C THR A 293 -3.74 -5.42 24.36
N GLN A 294 -2.96 -5.72 23.37
CA GLN A 294 -2.92 -4.96 22.13
C GLN A 294 -4.12 -5.29 21.24
N PHE A 295 -4.51 -6.57 21.16
CA PHE A 295 -5.47 -7.08 20.19
C PHE A 295 -6.69 -7.69 20.86
N ASP A 296 -7.83 -7.65 20.15
CA ASP A 296 -9.03 -8.39 20.50
C ASP A 296 -8.76 -9.90 20.47
N PRO A 297 -8.96 -10.63 21.59
CA PRO A 297 -8.70 -12.06 21.65
C PRO A 297 -9.54 -12.90 20.66
N ALA A 298 -10.75 -12.44 20.31
CA ALA A 298 -11.60 -13.15 19.38
C ALA A 298 -11.06 -13.00 17.94
N VAL A 299 -10.59 -11.82 17.56
CA VAL A 299 -9.98 -11.57 16.26
C VAL A 299 -8.65 -12.30 16.13
N VAL A 300 -7.82 -12.32 17.18
CA VAL A 300 -6.57 -13.09 17.20
C VAL A 300 -6.85 -14.58 17.01
N ARG A 301 -7.82 -15.16 17.73
CA ARG A 301 -8.20 -16.58 17.54
C ARG A 301 -8.59 -16.89 16.10
N ALA A 302 -9.39 -16.02 15.47
CA ALA A 302 -9.76 -16.17 14.05
C ALA A 302 -8.52 -16.11 13.14
N PHE A 303 -7.59 -15.18 13.38
CA PHE A 303 -6.36 -15.09 12.59
C PHE A 303 -5.45 -16.32 12.74
N LEU A 304 -5.34 -16.86 13.95
CA LEU A 304 -4.54 -18.06 14.21
C LEU A 304 -5.13 -19.30 13.51
N ALA A 305 -6.45 -19.36 13.34
CA ALA A 305 -7.14 -20.43 12.61
C ALA A 305 -6.88 -20.39 11.08
N LEU A 306 -6.51 -19.23 10.53
CA LEU A 306 -6.22 -19.09 9.11
C LEU A 306 -5.07 -20.01 8.67
N SER A 307 -5.29 -20.73 7.56
CA SER A 307 -4.25 -21.57 6.97
C SER A 307 -3.08 -20.75 6.42
N MET A 308 -1.87 -21.34 6.43
CA MET A 308 -0.65 -20.65 5.99
C MET A 308 -0.59 -20.36 4.49
N ARG A 309 -1.32 -21.11 3.66
CA ARG A 309 -1.24 -20.99 2.21
C ARG A 309 -1.75 -19.64 1.68
N PRO A 310 -2.94 -19.11 2.08
CA PRO A 310 -3.38 -17.77 1.71
C PRO A 310 -2.43 -16.68 2.23
N LEU A 311 -2.01 -16.77 3.50
CA LEU A 311 -1.10 -15.79 4.13
C LEU A 311 0.21 -15.63 3.34
N ARG A 312 0.84 -16.74 2.93
CA ARG A 312 2.07 -16.73 2.10
C ARG A 312 1.84 -16.12 0.71
N ARG A 313 0.66 -16.29 0.11
CA ARG A 313 0.34 -15.69 -1.20
C ARG A 313 0.23 -14.17 -1.13
N ILE A 314 -0.30 -13.64 -0.02
CA ILE A 314 -0.41 -12.20 0.21
C ILE A 314 0.98 -11.58 0.42
N ALA A 315 1.81 -12.20 1.26
CA ALA A 315 3.18 -11.76 1.53
C ALA A 315 4.05 -11.66 0.25
N GLY A 316 3.78 -12.52 -0.75
CA GLY A 316 4.47 -12.53 -2.04
C GLY A 316 5.82 -13.23 -2.04
N PRO A 317 6.42 -13.49 -3.21
CA PRO A 317 7.63 -14.31 -3.35
C PRO A 317 8.89 -13.66 -2.76
N LEU A 318 8.95 -12.34 -2.62
CA LEU A 318 10.10 -11.64 -2.05
C LEU A 318 10.30 -11.91 -0.55
N VAL A 319 9.23 -12.19 0.20
CA VAL A 319 9.32 -12.59 1.61
C VAL A 319 9.97 -13.97 1.74
N LEU A 320 9.76 -14.85 0.77
CA LEU A 320 10.42 -16.17 0.72
C LEU A 320 11.91 -16.04 0.41
N LEU A 321 12.33 -15.07 -0.41
CA LEU A 321 13.73 -14.81 -0.72
C LEU A 321 14.47 -14.19 0.48
N GLY A 322 13.82 -13.32 1.26
CA GLY A 322 14.39 -12.76 2.49
C GLY A 322 14.59 -13.78 3.64
N GLN A 323 14.00 -14.98 3.54
CA GLN A 323 14.20 -16.08 4.49
C GLN A 323 15.31 -17.03 4.06
N LEU A 324 15.94 -16.85 2.89
CA LEU A 324 17.06 -17.66 2.45
C LEU A 324 18.34 -17.16 3.16
N PRO A 325 19.14 -18.07 3.77
CA PRO A 325 20.32 -17.70 4.55
C PRO A 325 21.42 -16.99 3.75
N PHE A 326 21.30 -16.91 2.43
CA PHE A 326 22.24 -16.24 1.52
C PHE A 326 21.91 -14.75 1.29
N VAL A 327 20.76 -14.22 1.73
CA VAL A 327 20.33 -12.83 1.49
C VAL A 327 20.48 -11.96 2.75
N THR A 328 20.65 -12.57 3.92
CA THR A 328 20.85 -11.89 5.20
C THR A 328 22.31 -11.55 5.50
N GLY A 329 23.22 -11.77 4.57
CA GLY A 329 24.67 -11.57 4.71
C GLY A 329 25.27 -10.53 3.78
N LEU A 330 24.47 -9.59 3.22
CA LEU A 330 24.97 -8.43 2.44
C LEU A 330 24.44 -7.14 3.02
#